data_5992c97df3cd53de7b88a5158f8670e9
#
_entry.id   5992c97df3cd53de7b88a5158f8670e9
#
_cell.length_a   1.000
_cell.length_b   1.000
_cell.length_c   1.000
_cell.angle_alpha   90.00
_cell.angle_beta   90.00
_cell.angle_gamma   90.00
#
_symmetry.space_group_name_H-M   'P 1'
#
loop_
_entity.id
_entity.type
_entity.pdbx_description
1 polymer ?
#
loop_
_entity_poly.entity_id
_entity_poly.type
_entity_poly.pdbx_seq_one_letter_code
_entity_poly.pdbx_strand_id
1 'polypeptide(L)'
;MPSGTYLKIDSESISSPCGYWKPQIVEDESLSYADVVAMTKDAIINAVKIRMRSDVPLAFCMSGGVDSNSLISVASKILGCDVHGFTIMNTDSRYEEKKLVDQSVKELGIRHTPIRLEQSNFLENLRSLVHAHDAPVYTISYYVHWKLMQSMAEKGYKVAISGTGADELFTGYYDHHNLYLNEVFQNKNLYKTALNAWQKYQFDIVRNPYLKDPELYIKDPGFRDHIFLQNDLFATYLKKDWMESYTEN
;
A
#
# COMPACT_ATOMS: atom_id res chain seq x y z
N MET A 1 -13.83 -10.66 -10.35
CA MET A 1 -13.47 -12.02 -9.89
C MET A 1 -13.13 -11.90 -8.41
N PRO A 2 -13.68 -12.73 -7.51
CA PRO A 2 -13.38 -12.65 -6.08
C PRO A 2 -11.89 -12.90 -5.79
N SER A 3 -11.36 -12.34 -4.70
CA SER A 3 -9.98 -12.53 -4.27
C SER A 3 -9.69 -14.02 -3.98
N GLY A 4 -8.45 -14.47 -4.23
CA GLY A 4 -8.05 -15.87 -3.99
C GLY A 4 -8.79 -16.90 -4.84
N THR A 5 -9.38 -16.50 -5.97
CA THR A 5 -10.10 -17.41 -6.87
C THR A 5 -9.48 -17.44 -8.26
N TYR A 6 -9.73 -18.51 -8.98
CA TYR A 6 -9.46 -18.63 -10.40
C TYR A 6 -10.74 -19.07 -11.14
N LEU A 7 -10.79 -18.82 -12.43
CA LEU A 7 -11.81 -19.40 -13.32
C LEU A 7 -11.15 -19.98 -14.58
N LYS A 8 -11.80 -20.96 -15.16
CA LYS A 8 -11.39 -21.56 -16.43
C LYS A 8 -12.29 -21.04 -17.52
N ILE A 9 -11.67 -20.63 -18.62
CA ILE A 9 -12.38 -20.20 -19.84
C ILE A 9 -11.88 -21.09 -20.96
N ASP A 10 -12.80 -21.74 -21.65
CA ASP A 10 -12.54 -22.46 -22.89
C ASP A 10 -13.48 -21.98 -23.99
N SER A 11 -13.43 -22.61 -25.17
CA SER A 11 -14.24 -22.20 -26.32
C SER A 11 -15.75 -22.40 -26.13
N GLU A 12 -16.17 -23.18 -25.16
CA GLU A 12 -17.57 -23.60 -24.96
C GLU A 12 -18.17 -23.08 -23.66
N SER A 13 -17.32 -22.76 -22.65
CA SER A 13 -17.82 -22.42 -21.32
C SER A 13 -16.90 -21.49 -20.52
N ILE A 14 -17.50 -20.84 -19.52
CA ILE A 14 -16.81 -20.13 -18.45
C ILE A 14 -17.22 -20.79 -17.13
N SER A 15 -16.25 -21.30 -16.37
CA SER A 15 -16.52 -21.91 -15.07
C SER A 15 -16.95 -20.86 -14.03
N SER A 16 -17.60 -21.29 -12.97
CA SER A 16 -17.72 -20.47 -11.77
C SER A 16 -16.34 -20.23 -11.14
N PRO A 17 -16.11 -19.10 -10.44
CA PRO A 17 -14.89 -18.86 -9.68
C PRO A 17 -14.65 -19.98 -8.65
N CYS A 18 -13.44 -20.54 -8.62
CA CYS A 18 -13.03 -21.59 -7.71
C CYS A 18 -11.96 -21.04 -6.75
N GLY A 19 -12.18 -21.13 -5.45
CA GLY A 19 -11.24 -20.67 -4.44
C GLY A 19 -9.97 -21.53 -4.42
N TYR A 20 -8.79 -20.92 -4.42
CA TYR A 20 -7.50 -21.58 -4.24
C TYR A 20 -6.73 -21.07 -3.03
N TRP A 21 -7.10 -19.91 -2.50
CA TRP A 21 -6.47 -19.31 -1.34
C TRP A 21 -7.44 -18.43 -0.56
N LYS A 22 -7.35 -18.48 0.74
CA LYS A 22 -8.02 -17.60 1.68
C LYS A 22 -7.05 -17.26 2.79
N PRO A 23 -6.92 -15.98 3.21
CA PRO A 23 -6.12 -15.63 4.37
C PRO A 23 -6.67 -16.36 5.61
N GLN A 24 -5.76 -16.92 6.39
CA GLN A 24 -6.10 -17.49 7.68
C GLN A 24 -5.40 -16.67 8.75
N ILE A 25 -6.18 -16.14 9.67
CA ILE A 25 -5.66 -15.48 10.87
C ILE A 25 -5.60 -16.56 11.95
N VAL A 26 -4.38 -16.85 12.39
CA VAL A 26 -4.12 -17.80 13.49
C VAL A 26 -3.34 -17.03 14.54
N GLU A 27 -3.99 -16.81 15.68
CA GLU A 27 -3.33 -16.23 16.85
C GLU A 27 -2.55 -17.32 17.57
N ASP A 28 -1.28 -17.07 17.86
CA ASP A 28 -0.41 -17.96 18.64
C ASP A 28 0.21 -17.17 19.81
N GLU A 29 -0.48 -17.23 20.93
CA GLU A 29 -0.05 -16.58 22.18
C GLU A 29 1.20 -17.21 22.81
N SER A 30 1.66 -18.36 22.31
CA SER A 30 2.87 -19.01 22.81
C SER A 30 4.17 -18.35 22.32
N LEU A 31 4.10 -17.56 21.26
CA LEU A 31 5.25 -16.88 20.66
C LEU A 31 5.64 -15.62 21.44
N SER A 32 6.91 -15.47 21.71
CA SER A 32 7.42 -14.19 22.23
C SER A 32 7.47 -13.14 21.12
N TYR A 33 7.47 -11.86 21.48
CA TYR A 33 7.68 -10.76 20.55
C TYR A 33 8.96 -10.92 19.71
N ALA A 34 10.03 -11.40 20.33
CA ALA A 34 11.30 -11.63 19.64
C ALA A 34 11.17 -12.74 18.57
N ASP A 35 10.44 -13.81 18.86
CA ASP A 35 10.18 -14.88 17.90
C ASP A 35 9.36 -14.38 16.72
N VAL A 36 8.30 -13.63 16.97
CA VAL A 36 7.46 -13.03 15.92
C VAL A 36 8.28 -12.10 15.03
N VAL A 37 9.14 -11.25 15.59
CA VAL A 37 10.02 -10.38 14.81
C VAL A 37 10.99 -11.18 13.94
N ALA A 38 11.60 -12.25 14.48
CA ALA A 38 12.50 -13.11 13.72
C ALA A 38 11.78 -13.83 12.57
N MET A 39 10.62 -14.43 12.85
CA MET A 39 9.80 -15.11 11.84
C MET A 39 9.34 -14.16 10.75
N THR A 40 8.89 -12.96 11.12
CA THR A 40 8.47 -11.92 10.15
C THR A 40 9.62 -11.50 9.26
N LYS A 41 10.80 -11.27 9.83
CA LYS A 41 12.02 -10.94 9.07
C LYS A 41 12.35 -12.04 8.05
N ASP A 42 12.34 -13.30 8.47
CA ASP A 42 12.65 -14.42 7.59
C ASP A 42 11.60 -14.59 6.48
N ALA A 43 10.33 -14.38 6.81
CA ALA A 43 9.24 -14.40 5.84
C ALA A 43 9.40 -13.30 4.78
N ILE A 44 9.73 -12.06 5.18
CA ILE A 44 9.99 -10.95 4.25
C ILE A 44 11.20 -11.26 3.37
N ILE A 45 12.31 -11.72 3.93
CA ILE A 45 13.51 -12.09 3.16
C ILE A 45 13.18 -13.16 2.13
N ASN A 46 12.46 -14.19 2.52
CA ASN A 46 12.06 -15.26 1.61
C ASN A 46 11.09 -14.76 0.53
N ALA A 47 10.12 -13.92 0.89
CA ALA A 47 9.19 -13.32 -0.06
C ALA A 47 9.91 -12.48 -1.13
N VAL A 48 10.88 -11.65 -0.73
CA VAL A 48 11.72 -10.90 -1.68
C VAL A 48 12.56 -11.84 -2.52
N LYS A 49 13.23 -12.83 -1.92
CA LYS A 49 14.06 -13.81 -2.62
C LYS A 49 13.32 -14.54 -3.73
N ILE A 50 12.08 -14.95 -3.47
CA ILE A 50 11.24 -15.63 -4.47
C ILE A 50 10.91 -14.67 -5.62
N ARG A 51 10.63 -13.41 -5.35
CA ARG A 51 10.26 -12.40 -6.34
C ARG A 51 11.44 -11.87 -7.15
N MET A 52 12.65 -12.05 -6.64
CA MET A 52 13.86 -11.73 -7.41
C MET A 52 14.15 -12.75 -8.53
N ARG A 53 13.41 -13.85 -8.61
CA ARG A 53 13.50 -14.80 -9.72
C ARG A 53 12.80 -14.22 -10.94
N SER A 54 13.58 -13.76 -11.89
CA SER A 54 13.06 -13.15 -13.12
C SER A 54 14.06 -13.40 -14.26
N ASP A 55 13.52 -13.62 -15.44
CA ASP A 55 14.26 -13.70 -16.70
C ASP A 55 14.43 -12.33 -17.38
N VAL A 56 13.92 -11.27 -16.75
CA VAL A 56 14.05 -9.87 -17.18
C VAL A 56 14.56 -9.00 -16.03
N PRO A 57 15.21 -7.86 -16.33
CA PRO A 57 15.64 -6.92 -15.30
C PRO A 57 14.47 -6.39 -14.48
N LEU A 58 14.69 -6.26 -13.16
CA LEU A 58 13.71 -5.75 -12.21
C LEU A 58 14.02 -4.30 -11.81
N ALA A 59 13.02 -3.45 -11.82
CA ALA A 59 13.06 -2.11 -11.23
C ALA A 59 12.40 -2.10 -9.84
N PHE A 60 12.71 -1.08 -9.05
CA PHE A 60 12.11 -0.89 -7.73
C PHE A 60 11.43 0.47 -7.62
N CYS A 61 10.16 0.48 -7.20
CA CYS A 61 9.50 1.69 -6.75
C CYS A 61 10.09 2.09 -5.40
N MET A 62 10.73 3.25 -5.35
CA MET A 62 11.43 3.74 -4.17
C MET A 62 10.78 5.03 -3.66
N SER A 63 10.58 5.10 -2.37
CA SER A 63 10.14 6.30 -1.63
C SER A 63 11.04 6.49 -0.40
N GLY A 64 10.78 7.52 0.40
CA GLY A 64 11.38 7.67 1.72
C GLY A 64 10.78 6.75 2.79
N GLY A 65 9.72 6.00 2.45
CA GLY A 65 8.99 5.13 3.36
C GLY A 65 9.72 3.84 3.74
N VAL A 66 9.39 3.30 4.90
CA VAL A 66 10.00 2.08 5.45
C VAL A 66 9.75 0.86 4.57
N ASP A 67 8.59 0.74 3.94
CA ASP A 67 8.17 -0.43 3.17
C ASP A 67 9.05 -0.64 1.94
N SER A 68 9.15 0.39 1.09
CA SER A 68 10.00 0.34 -0.09
C SER A 68 11.48 0.14 0.26
N ASN A 69 11.96 0.83 1.29
CA ASN A 69 13.35 0.72 1.74
C ASN A 69 13.66 -0.65 2.35
N SER A 70 12.71 -1.29 3.03
CA SER A 70 12.86 -2.65 3.55
C SER A 70 13.08 -3.66 2.41
N LEU A 71 12.23 -3.62 1.37
CA LEU A 71 12.37 -4.50 0.22
C LEU A 71 13.70 -4.27 -0.52
N ILE A 72 14.05 -3.01 -0.76
CA ILE A 72 15.29 -2.61 -1.43
C ILE A 72 16.51 -3.04 -0.61
N SER A 73 16.47 -2.87 0.71
CA SER A 73 17.56 -3.28 1.62
C SER A 73 17.75 -4.79 1.60
N VAL A 74 16.67 -5.57 1.64
CA VAL A 74 16.73 -7.03 1.52
C VAL A 74 17.35 -7.42 0.17
N ALA A 75 16.86 -6.85 -0.93
CA ALA A 75 17.35 -7.17 -2.26
C ALA A 75 18.84 -6.82 -2.42
N SER A 76 19.25 -5.61 -1.98
CA SER A 76 20.64 -5.14 -2.19
C SER A 76 21.63 -5.70 -1.16
N LYS A 77 21.32 -5.63 0.15
CA LYS A 77 22.29 -5.96 1.21
C LYS A 77 22.27 -7.42 1.64
N ILE A 78 21.09 -8.06 1.62
CA ILE A 78 20.98 -9.47 2.05
C ILE A 78 21.16 -10.41 0.87
N LEU A 79 20.52 -10.10 -0.27
CA LEU A 79 20.55 -10.98 -1.44
C LEU A 79 21.65 -10.60 -2.45
N GLY A 80 22.30 -9.44 -2.29
CA GLY A 80 23.37 -8.99 -3.17
C GLY A 80 22.95 -8.68 -4.61
N CYS A 81 21.66 -8.36 -4.81
CA CYS A 81 21.13 -8.07 -6.14
C CYS A 81 21.51 -6.66 -6.61
N ASP A 82 21.69 -6.49 -7.92
CA ASP A 82 21.82 -5.17 -8.54
C ASP A 82 20.44 -4.48 -8.57
N VAL A 83 20.27 -3.45 -7.74
CA VAL A 83 19.00 -2.74 -7.57
C VAL A 83 19.04 -1.41 -8.31
N HIS A 84 17.96 -1.10 -9.03
CA HIS A 84 17.70 0.22 -9.59
C HIS A 84 16.38 0.78 -9.04
N GLY A 85 16.48 1.76 -8.14
CA GLY A 85 15.37 2.46 -7.56
C GLY A 85 14.86 3.61 -8.44
N PHE A 86 13.56 3.81 -8.47
CA PHE A 86 12.89 4.91 -9.18
C PHE A 86 11.98 5.65 -8.22
N THR A 87 12.09 6.98 -8.16
CA THR A 87 11.32 7.82 -7.23
C THR A 87 10.68 8.97 -7.95
N ILE A 88 9.39 9.19 -7.73
CA ILE A 88 8.72 10.44 -8.11
C ILE A 88 9.16 11.53 -7.13
N MET A 89 9.79 12.57 -7.67
CA MET A 89 10.20 13.73 -6.90
C MET A 89 9.04 14.71 -6.80
N ASN A 90 8.49 14.86 -5.61
CA ASN A 90 7.41 15.79 -5.36
C ASN A 90 7.95 17.24 -5.26
N THR A 91 7.21 18.20 -5.83
CA THR A 91 7.52 19.62 -5.71
C THR A 91 6.86 20.26 -4.49
N ASP A 92 5.90 19.60 -3.87
CA ASP A 92 5.23 20.04 -2.66
C ASP A 92 6.05 19.62 -1.43
N SER A 93 6.51 20.60 -0.67
CA SER A 93 7.33 20.39 0.52
C SER A 93 6.68 19.52 1.61
N ARG A 94 5.35 19.43 1.62
CA ARG A 94 4.60 18.56 2.55
C ARG A 94 4.83 17.07 2.28
N TYR A 95 5.25 16.72 1.07
CA TYR A 95 5.49 15.37 0.59
C TYR A 95 6.93 15.21 0.09
N GLU A 96 7.85 16.09 0.52
CA GLU A 96 9.24 16.03 0.09
C GLU A 96 9.97 14.93 0.87
N GLU A 97 10.27 13.84 0.19
CA GLU A 97 11.03 12.71 0.73
C GLU A 97 12.50 12.69 0.24
N LYS A 98 12.93 13.73 -0.50
CA LYS A 98 14.23 13.74 -1.16
C LYS A 98 15.38 13.40 -0.24
N LYS A 99 15.43 13.97 0.95
CA LYS A 99 16.54 13.74 1.91
C LYS A 99 16.61 12.27 2.34
N LEU A 100 15.47 11.63 2.60
CA LEU A 100 15.39 10.22 2.99
C LEU A 100 15.82 9.31 1.84
N VAL A 101 15.35 9.62 0.63
CA VAL A 101 15.72 8.88 -0.59
C VAL A 101 17.22 9.00 -0.86
N ASP A 102 17.78 10.21 -0.85
CA ASP A 102 19.21 10.45 -1.07
C ASP A 102 20.07 9.72 -0.03
N GLN A 103 19.65 9.71 1.24
CA GLN A 103 20.32 8.96 2.30
C GLN A 103 20.29 7.47 2.01
N SER A 104 19.12 6.90 1.72
CA SER A 104 18.97 5.47 1.42
C SER A 104 19.79 5.05 0.20
N VAL A 105 19.76 5.83 -0.88
CA VAL A 105 20.57 5.57 -2.09
C VAL A 105 22.05 5.51 -1.75
N LYS A 106 22.53 6.46 -0.95
CA LYS A 106 23.95 6.53 -0.52
C LYS A 106 24.31 5.33 0.37
N GLU A 107 23.50 5.02 1.36
CA GLU A 107 23.79 3.93 2.31
C GLU A 107 23.69 2.55 1.66
N LEU A 108 22.75 2.37 0.76
CA LEU A 108 22.55 1.10 0.08
C LEU A 108 23.51 0.93 -1.12
N GLY A 109 24.06 2.02 -1.67
CA GLY A 109 24.95 1.98 -2.82
C GLY A 109 24.26 1.50 -4.10
N ILE A 110 22.99 1.84 -4.29
CA ILE A 110 22.16 1.40 -5.41
C ILE A 110 22.10 2.44 -6.53
N ARG A 111 21.74 1.98 -7.73
CA ARG A 111 21.38 2.91 -8.81
C ARG A 111 20.04 3.56 -8.53
N HIS A 112 19.91 4.85 -8.89
CA HIS A 112 18.68 5.59 -8.66
C HIS A 112 18.34 6.52 -9.83
N THR A 113 17.06 6.59 -10.18
CA THR A 113 16.50 7.52 -11.15
C THR A 113 15.41 8.36 -10.49
N PRO A 114 15.67 9.65 -10.20
CA PRO A 114 14.63 10.60 -9.79
C PRO A 114 13.80 11.02 -11.01
N ILE A 115 12.48 11.02 -10.85
CA ILE A 115 11.52 11.38 -11.89
C ILE A 115 10.80 12.65 -11.45
N ARG A 116 10.89 13.69 -12.27
CA ARG A 116 10.15 14.93 -12.07
C ARG A 116 8.86 14.87 -12.89
N LEU A 117 7.75 15.20 -12.26
CA LEU A 117 6.48 15.32 -12.97
C LEU A 117 6.42 16.67 -13.63
N GLU A 118 6.43 16.67 -14.96
CA GLU A 118 6.19 17.90 -15.74
C GLU A 118 4.69 18.13 -15.87
N GLN A 119 4.29 19.40 -15.74
CA GLN A 119 2.90 19.81 -15.92
C GLN A 119 2.52 19.96 -17.40
N SER A 120 3.51 20.03 -18.29
CA SER A 120 3.29 20.07 -19.73
C SER A 120 2.55 18.82 -20.20
N ASN A 121 1.59 19.01 -21.09
CA ASN A 121 0.80 17.92 -21.71
C ASN A 121 0.00 17.07 -20.71
N PHE A 122 -0.34 17.60 -19.52
CA PHE A 122 -1.09 16.85 -18.50
C PHE A 122 -2.38 16.24 -19.03
N LEU A 123 -3.21 17.02 -19.74
CA LEU A 123 -4.50 16.54 -20.26
C LEU A 123 -4.34 15.47 -21.34
N GLU A 124 -3.33 15.59 -22.20
CA GLU A 124 -3.03 14.59 -23.22
C GLU A 124 -2.57 13.28 -22.59
N ASN A 125 -1.65 13.40 -21.63
CA ASN A 125 -1.18 12.25 -20.86
C ASN A 125 -2.31 11.58 -20.06
N LEU A 126 -3.21 12.36 -19.46
CA LEU A 126 -4.37 11.84 -18.74
C LEU A 126 -5.33 11.08 -19.68
N ARG A 127 -5.58 11.60 -20.89
CA ARG A 127 -6.37 10.88 -21.90
C ARG A 127 -5.73 9.55 -22.29
N SER A 128 -4.41 9.55 -22.48
CA SER A 128 -3.65 8.33 -22.79
C SER A 128 -3.73 7.31 -21.65
N LEU A 129 -3.66 7.79 -20.41
CA LEU A 129 -3.82 6.92 -19.23
C LEU A 129 -5.23 6.30 -19.17
N VAL A 130 -6.27 7.12 -19.31
CA VAL A 130 -7.67 6.63 -19.31
C VAL A 130 -7.90 5.63 -20.43
N HIS A 131 -7.34 5.88 -21.62
CA HIS A 131 -7.43 4.96 -22.74
C HIS A 131 -6.72 3.63 -22.47
N ALA A 132 -5.50 3.67 -21.91
CA ALA A 132 -4.76 2.47 -21.57
C ALA A 132 -5.37 1.69 -20.38
N HIS A 133 -6.11 2.38 -19.54
CA HIS A 133 -6.77 1.79 -18.36
C HIS A 133 -8.15 1.18 -18.71
N ASP A 134 -8.71 1.50 -19.87
CA ASP A 134 -10.06 1.13 -20.31
C ASP A 134 -11.18 1.50 -19.32
N ALA A 135 -10.91 2.43 -18.39
CA ALA A 135 -11.85 2.88 -17.39
C ALA A 135 -11.49 4.29 -16.89
N PRO A 136 -12.43 5.03 -16.29
CA PRO A 136 -12.12 6.27 -15.58
C PRO A 136 -11.12 6.03 -14.46
N VAL A 137 -10.21 6.98 -14.27
CA VAL A 137 -9.28 7.00 -13.12
C VAL A 137 -9.84 7.93 -12.05
N TYR A 138 -9.96 7.46 -10.84
CA TYR A 138 -10.64 8.19 -9.76
C TYR A 138 -9.69 8.96 -8.83
N THR A 139 -8.39 8.75 -8.93
CA THR A 139 -7.39 9.52 -8.17
C THR A 139 -6.20 9.90 -9.05
N ILE A 140 -5.55 11.02 -8.69
CA ILE A 140 -4.32 11.49 -9.35
C ILE A 140 -3.16 10.50 -9.16
N SER A 141 -3.22 9.63 -8.18
CA SER A 141 -2.21 8.61 -7.91
C SER A 141 -1.99 7.69 -9.11
N TYR A 142 -3.05 7.36 -9.88
CA TYR A 142 -2.92 6.59 -11.12
C TYR A 142 -2.00 7.28 -12.14
N TYR A 143 -2.13 8.60 -12.28
CA TYR A 143 -1.27 9.38 -13.18
C TYR A 143 0.19 9.35 -12.74
N VAL A 144 0.43 9.51 -11.45
CA VAL A 144 1.77 9.48 -10.86
C VAL A 144 2.43 8.10 -11.07
N HIS A 145 1.71 7.02 -10.78
CA HIS A 145 2.16 5.66 -11.00
C HIS A 145 2.40 5.37 -12.49
N TRP A 146 1.53 5.83 -13.38
CA TRP A 146 1.70 5.67 -14.81
C TRP A 146 3.00 6.33 -15.31
N LYS A 147 3.31 7.55 -14.85
CA LYS A 147 4.56 8.23 -15.15
C LYS A 147 5.79 7.48 -14.62
N LEU A 148 5.67 6.90 -13.44
CA LEU A 148 6.71 6.05 -12.85
C LEU A 148 6.97 4.84 -13.75
N MET A 149 5.92 4.12 -14.16
CA MET A 149 6.01 2.96 -15.03
C MET A 149 6.54 3.32 -16.43
N GLN A 150 6.17 4.47 -17.01
CA GLN A 150 6.73 4.96 -18.27
C GLN A 150 8.25 5.15 -18.17
N SER A 151 8.73 5.81 -17.11
CA SER A 151 10.15 6.04 -16.91
C SER A 151 10.95 4.73 -16.75
N MET A 152 10.36 3.73 -16.08
CA MET A 152 10.96 2.39 -16.00
C MET A 152 11.01 1.70 -17.36
N ALA A 153 9.91 1.77 -18.12
CA ALA A 153 9.82 1.16 -19.45
C ALA A 153 10.82 1.79 -20.44
N GLU A 154 11.00 3.11 -20.41
CA GLU A 154 12.00 3.83 -21.23
C GLU A 154 13.44 3.37 -20.94
N LYS A 155 13.70 2.86 -19.74
CA LYS A 155 15.00 2.28 -19.35
C LYS A 155 15.06 0.77 -19.56
N GLY A 156 14.07 0.18 -20.23
CA GLY A 156 14.07 -1.24 -20.62
C GLY A 156 13.52 -2.18 -19.53
N TYR A 157 12.98 -1.68 -18.43
CA TYR A 157 12.36 -2.52 -17.41
C TYR A 157 10.93 -2.90 -17.77
N LYS A 158 10.56 -4.14 -17.54
CA LYS A 158 9.21 -4.68 -17.77
C LYS A 158 8.49 -5.05 -16.48
N VAL A 159 9.23 -5.19 -15.39
CA VAL A 159 8.71 -5.60 -14.08
C VAL A 159 9.25 -4.66 -13.03
N ALA A 160 8.36 -4.23 -12.12
CA ALA A 160 8.71 -3.41 -10.97
C ALA A 160 8.28 -4.08 -9.66
N ILE A 161 9.09 -3.93 -8.63
CA ILE A 161 8.80 -4.34 -7.26
C ILE A 161 8.41 -3.09 -6.47
N SER A 162 7.30 -3.17 -5.75
CA SER A 162 6.74 -2.08 -4.95
C SER A 162 6.48 -2.54 -3.51
N GLY A 163 6.54 -1.60 -2.55
CA GLY A 163 6.14 -1.78 -1.16
C GLY A 163 4.63 -1.75 -0.92
N THR A 164 3.83 -1.56 -1.97
CA THR A 164 2.36 -1.53 -1.88
C THR A 164 1.81 -2.81 -1.26
N GLY A 165 0.88 -2.67 -0.33
CA GLY A 165 0.29 -3.80 0.43
C GLY A 165 0.96 -4.04 1.79
N ALA A 166 2.02 -3.33 2.14
CA ALA A 166 2.67 -3.47 3.43
C ALA A 166 1.85 -2.83 4.56
N ASP A 167 1.24 -1.67 4.33
CA ASP A 167 0.37 -1.03 5.30
C ASP A 167 -0.83 -1.90 5.67
N GLU A 168 -1.39 -2.63 4.70
CA GLU A 168 -2.49 -3.58 4.91
C GLU A 168 -2.07 -4.78 5.76
N LEU A 169 -0.82 -5.24 5.60
CA LEU A 169 -0.29 -6.38 6.36
C LEU A 169 0.20 -6.00 7.75
N PHE A 170 0.78 -4.80 7.91
CA PHE A 170 1.50 -4.38 9.11
C PHE A 170 0.82 -3.21 9.83
N THR A 171 -0.46 -2.99 9.54
CA THR A 171 -1.29 -1.97 10.22
C THR A 171 -0.71 -0.55 10.13
N GLY A 172 -0.24 -0.15 8.93
CA GLY A 172 0.43 1.13 8.72
C GLY A 172 -0.49 2.34 8.59
N TYR A 173 -1.81 2.16 8.38
CA TYR A 173 -2.75 3.27 8.23
C TYR A 173 -3.20 3.84 9.58
N TYR A 174 -3.59 5.12 9.59
CA TYR A 174 -4.03 5.79 10.81
C TYR A 174 -5.32 5.23 11.41
N ASP A 175 -6.24 4.74 10.57
CA ASP A 175 -7.47 4.07 11.01
C ASP A 175 -7.20 2.74 11.72
N HIS A 176 -6.14 2.02 11.33
CA HIS A 176 -5.72 0.78 12.02
C HIS A 176 -5.41 1.02 13.50
N HIS A 177 -4.82 2.17 13.84
CA HIS A 177 -4.55 2.52 15.23
C HIS A 177 -5.85 2.76 16.01
N ASN A 178 -6.85 3.39 15.40
CA ASN A 178 -8.16 3.60 16.02
C ASN A 178 -8.94 2.28 16.13
N LEU A 179 -8.84 1.39 15.13
CA LEU A 179 -9.39 0.03 15.20
C LEU A 179 -8.77 -0.77 16.34
N TYR A 180 -7.45 -0.68 16.52
CA TYR A 180 -6.76 -1.32 17.64
C TYR A 180 -7.26 -0.80 19.00
N LEU A 181 -7.52 0.50 19.14
CA LEU A 181 -8.11 1.06 20.36
C LEU A 181 -9.49 0.46 20.65
N ASN A 182 -10.31 0.24 19.63
CA ASN A 182 -11.59 -0.43 19.77
C ASN A 182 -11.42 -1.90 20.22
N GLU A 183 -10.50 -2.63 19.62
CA GLU A 183 -10.21 -4.04 19.95
C GLU A 183 -9.81 -4.22 21.41
N VAL A 184 -8.94 -3.34 21.92
CA VAL A 184 -8.46 -3.43 23.31
C VAL A 184 -9.34 -2.73 24.32
N PHE A 185 -10.46 -2.14 23.92
CA PHE A 185 -11.32 -1.28 24.77
C PHE A 185 -11.81 -1.97 26.05
N GLN A 186 -12.11 -3.26 25.98
CA GLN A 186 -12.59 -4.04 27.13
C GLN A 186 -11.49 -4.32 28.15
N ASN A 187 -10.23 -4.30 27.73
CA ASN A 187 -9.07 -4.42 28.64
C ASN A 187 -8.60 -3.04 29.09
N LYS A 188 -9.12 -2.55 30.21
CA LYS A 188 -8.87 -1.17 30.70
C LYS A 188 -7.38 -0.79 30.81
N ASN A 189 -6.53 -1.73 31.20
CA ASN A 189 -5.09 -1.45 31.35
C ASN A 189 -4.42 -1.30 29.98
N LEU A 190 -4.72 -2.23 29.06
CA LEU A 190 -4.18 -2.21 27.70
C LEU A 190 -4.70 -1.00 26.94
N TYR A 191 -6.01 -0.73 27.02
CA TYR A 191 -6.61 0.45 26.40
C TYR A 191 -5.97 1.75 26.86
N LYS A 192 -5.77 1.93 28.19
CA LYS A 192 -5.10 3.12 28.74
C LYS A 192 -3.69 3.28 28.18
N THR A 193 -2.94 2.19 28.10
CA THR A 193 -1.57 2.21 27.56
C THR A 193 -1.58 2.56 26.06
N ALA A 194 -2.46 1.93 25.29
CA ALA A 194 -2.61 2.17 23.85
C ALA A 194 -3.07 3.61 23.57
N LEU A 195 -4.05 4.12 24.33
CA LEU A 195 -4.54 5.49 24.18
C LEU A 195 -3.46 6.54 24.49
N ASN A 196 -2.68 6.34 25.53
CA ASN A 196 -1.56 7.23 25.84
C ASN A 196 -0.50 7.22 24.74
N ALA A 197 -0.19 6.05 24.16
CA ALA A 197 0.71 5.94 23.03
C ALA A 197 0.14 6.62 21.79
N TRP A 198 -1.15 6.41 21.49
CA TRP A 198 -1.85 7.07 20.40
C TRP A 198 -1.82 8.59 20.54
N GLN A 199 -2.15 9.13 21.70
CA GLN A 199 -2.12 10.58 21.99
C GLN A 199 -0.71 11.17 21.80
N LYS A 200 0.31 10.44 22.23
CA LYS A 200 1.69 10.90 22.17
C LYS A 200 2.30 10.85 20.78
N TYR A 201 1.97 9.83 19.99
CA TYR A 201 2.69 9.55 18.74
C TYR A 201 1.84 9.69 17.48
N GLN A 202 0.50 9.66 17.58
CA GLN A 202 -0.38 9.69 16.43
C GLN A 202 -1.16 10.99 16.29
N PHE A 203 -1.67 11.55 17.38
CA PHE A 203 -2.60 12.67 17.37
C PHE A 203 -2.14 13.86 16.52
N ASP A 204 -0.88 14.27 16.66
CA ASP A 204 -0.34 15.44 15.97
C ASP A 204 -0.07 15.19 14.47
N ILE A 205 0.20 13.94 14.08
CA ILE A 205 0.51 13.59 12.70
C ILE A 205 -0.72 13.21 11.87
N VAL A 206 -1.81 12.80 12.51
CA VAL A 206 -3.07 12.48 11.83
C VAL A 206 -3.65 13.74 11.19
N ARG A 207 -3.81 13.74 9.87
CA ARG A 207 -4.34 14.87 9.11
C ARG A 207 -5.84 14.80 8.89
N ASN A 208 -6.40 13.59 8.77
CA ASN A 208 -7.83 13.38 8.59
C ASN A 208 -8.57 13.72 9.90
N PRO A 209 -9.49 14.70 9.91
CA PRO A 209 -10.16 15.14 11.13
C PRO A 209 -11.02 14.05 11.79
N TYR A 210 -11.60 13.13 11.01
CA TYR A 210 -12.36 12.00 11.55
C TYR A 210 -11.48 11.05 12.36
N LEU A 211 -10.26 10.79 11.90
CA LEU A 211 -9.34 9.87 12.56
C LEU A 211 -8.64 10.49 13.79
N LYS A 212 -8.91 11.76 14.09
CA LYS A 212 -8.44 12.41 15.33
C LYS A 212 -9.27 12.05 16.57
N ASP A 213 -10.40 11.41 16.40
CA ASP A 213 -11.19 10.85 17.51
C ASP A 213 -10.71 9.41 17.80
N PRO A 214 -9.99 9.16 18.91
CA PRO A 214 -9.53 7.82 19.25
C PRO A 214 -10.65 6.84 19.59
N GLU A 215 -11.85 7.34 19.88
CA GLU A 215 -13.02 6.54 20.18
C GLU A 215 -13.95 6.32 18.98
N LEU A 216 -13.52 6.72 17.77
CA LEU A 216 -14.32 6.66 16.56
C LEU A 216 -15.01 5.30 16.37
N TYR A 217 -14.22 4.23 16.34
CA TYR A 217 -14.73 2.87 16.13
C TYR A 217 -15.36 2.24 17.38
N ILE A 218 -15.12 2.80 18.57
CA ILE A 218 -15.86 2.41 19.79
C ILE A 218 -17.31 2.92 19.71
N LYS A 219 -17.49 4.14 19.17
CA LYS A 219 -18.80 4.79 18.99
C LYS A 219 -19.55 4.24 17.78
N ASP A 220 -18.84 4.00 16.71
CA ASP A 220 -19.38 3.51 15.43
C ASP A 220 -18.40 2.53 14.76
N PRO A 221 -18.50 1.22 15.06
CA PRO A 221 -17.63 0.20 14.45
C PRO A 221 -17.73 0.13 12.92
N GLY A 222 -18.86 0.57 12.36
CA GLY A 222 -19.13 0.58 10.92
C GLY A 222 -18.66 1.82 10.19
N PHE A 223 -18.07 2.79 10.87
CA PHE A 223 -17.68 4.06 10.27
C PHE A 223 -16.71 3.88 9.09
N ARG A 224 -17.06 4.47 7.93
CA ARG A 224 -16.26 4.39 6.69
C ARG A 224 -16.16 5.72 5.94
N ASP A 225 -16.77 6.81 6.43
CA ASP A 225 -16.83 8.09 5.72
C ASP A 225 -15.46 8.73 5.46
N HIS A 226 -14.45 8.31 6.22
CA HIS A 226 -13.07 8.75 6.00
C HIS A 226 -12.43 8.16 4.72
N ILE A 227 -12.99 7.05 4.20
CA ILE A 227 -12.53 6.37 2.98
C ILE A 227 -13.27 6.89 1.76
N PHE A 228 -14.56 7.18 1.91
CA PHE A 228 -15.43 7.53 0.80
C PHE A 228 -15.64 9.04 0.70
N LEU A 229 -15.61 9.56 -0.52
CA LEU A 229 -16.03 10.93 -0.83
C LEU A 229 -17.56 10.99 -0.75
N GLN A 230 -18.12 11.73 0.19
CA GLN A 230 -19.52 12.14 0.28
C GLN A 230 -20.52 11.20 -0.45
N ASN A 231 -20.73 10.01 0.06
CA ASN A 231 -21.56 8.97 -0.54
C ASN A 231 -22.96 9.48 -0.91
N ASP A 232 -23.57 10.29 -0.05
CA ASP A 232 -24.90 10.85 -0.28
C ASP A 232 -24.96 11.75 -1.52
N LEU A 233 -23.89 12.56 -1.74
CA LEU A 233 -23.78 13.37 -2.94
C LEU A 233 -23.54 12.50 -4.19
N PHE A 234 -22.68 11.49 -4.08
CA PHE A 234 -22.40 10.57 -5.17
C PHE A 234 -23.62 9.76 -5.57
N ALA A 235 -24.44 9.32 -4.60
CA ALA A 235 -25.66 8.56 -4.83
C ALA A 235 -26.63 9.30 -5.76
N THR A 236 -26.67 10.64 -5.70
CA THR A 236 -27.56 11.44 -6.56
C THR A 236 -27.22 11.38 -8.04
N TYR A 237 -25.98 11.01 -8.39
CA TYR A 237 -25.51 10.89 -9.78
C TYR A 237 -25.48 9.45 -10.29
N LEU A 238 -25.74 8.47 -9.43
CA LEU A 238 -25.73 7.06 -9.82
C LEU A 238 -27.09 6.64 -10.42
N LYS A 239 -27.05 5.84 -11.49
CA LYS A 239 -28.27 5.24 -12.07
C LYS A 239 -28.82 4.06 -11.27
N LYS A 240 -28.02 3.52 -10.37
CA LYS A 240 -28.37 2.43 -9.44
C LYS A 240 -27.76 2.76 -8.09
N ASP A 241 -28.42 2.34 -7.05
CA ASP A 241 -27.85 2.42 -5.71
C ASP A 241 -26.53 1.65 -5.69
N TRP A 242 -25.51 2.33 -5.18
CA TRP A 242 -24.22 1.70 -4.97
C TRP A 242 -24.28 0.96 -3.63
N MET A 243 -24.14 -0.33 -3.68
CA MET A 243 -23.97 -1.14 -2.48
C MET A 243 -22.53 -1.57 -2.39
N GLU A 244 -21.91 -1.31 -1.26
CA GLU A 244 -20.60 -1.82 -0.94
C GLU A 244 -20.65 -3.35 -0.95
N SER A 245 -19.84 -3.98 -1.82
CA SER A 245 -19.85 -5.43 -1.98
C SER A 245 -19.09 -6.17 -0.86
N TYR A 246 -18.62 -5.45 0.15
CA TYR A 246 -17.79 -5.99 1.22
C TYR A 246 -18.41 -5.72 2.58
N THR A 247 -19.23 -6.64 3.02
CA THR A 247 -19.25 -7.02 4.41
C THR A 247 -18.68 -8.43 4.48
N GLU A 248 -17.39 -8.55 4.61
CA GLU A 248 -16.83 -9.78 5.15
C GLU A 248 -17.10 -9.74 6.66
N ASN A 249 -18.11 -10.50 7.08
CA ASN A 249 -18.30 -10.89 8.47
C ASN A 249 -17.28 -11.97 8.82
#